data_7471ae8360c582651930dc5d6aebd726
#
_entry.id   7471ae8360c582651930dc5d6aebd726
#
_cell.length_a   1.000
_cell.length_b   1.000
_cell.length_c   1.000
_cell.angle_alpha   90.00
_cell.angle_beta   90.00
_cell.angle_gamma   90.00
#
_symmetry.space_group_name_H-M   'P 1'
#
loop_
_entity.id
_entity.type
_entity.pdbx_description
1 polymer ?
#
loop_
_entity_poly.entity_id
_entity_poly.type
_entity_poly.pdbx_seq_one_letter_code
_entity_poly.pdbx_strand_id
1 'polypeptide(L)'
;MKLKSYIVAFLSVALMGTANAGNTQRAGSAGAGELLINPFARSAGWGSVNVAGATGIDATFLNIAGIAATDLNTQVTFNNTQWLVGAGINMNGATLIQRVSDVGVLSLGLSAFDYGQWEVTTEDQPEGTGATISPQSLIINMGYAQKFTENIYGGVNVKLYSSSISNLNTNGVCFDAGVQYRTGDEDRFKFGITLKNVGPSITYQGDGLGITLPVPTYGVAYSQTFESRSAKFELPTQLSIGTSYDWFVANGKITGALNFSSNAFEKDTYHAGVQYSLKDLFQIRVGYKAFDNRADDLGTSAISGVCGGFSFNVPTSDEGSFAIDYSYRGTTSAFGGIHSIGVRINL
;
A
#
# COMPACT_ATOMS: atom_id res chain seq x y z
N MET A 1 -31.84 11.80 17.63
CA MET A 1 -30.63 11.05 17.33
C MET A 1 -29.92 11.50 16.03
N LYS A 2 -30.62 11.73 14.93
CA LYS A 2 -30.03 12.09 13.61
C LYS A 2 -29.14 13.34 13.62
N LEU A 3 -29.49 14.41 14.36
CA LEU A 3 -28.73 15.66 14.40
C LEU A 3 -27.34 15.50 15.07
N LYS A 4 -27.21 14.65 16.10
CA LYS A 4 -25.93 14.39 16.78
C LYS A 4 -24.95 13.64 15.87
N SER A 5 -25.42 12.74 15.01
CA SER A 5 -24.58 12.03 14.04
C SER A 5 -24.04 12.92 12.95
N TYR A 6 -24.84 13.91 12.48
CA TYR A 6 -24.37 14.90 11.50
C TYR A 6 -23.34 15.86 12.10
N ILE A 7 -23.49 16.24 13.38
CA ILE A 7 -22.53 17.11 14.09
C ILE A 7 -21.19 16.39 14.26
N VAL A 8 -21.19 15.11 14.63
CA VAL A 8 -19.95 14.31 14.77
C VAL A 8 -19.27 14.14 13.42
N ALA A 9 -20.00 13.85 12.34
CA ALA A 9 -19.45 13.75 11.00
C ALA A 9 -18.89 15.10 10.51
N PHE A 10 -19.55 16.21 10.81
CA PHE A 10 -19.07 17.54 10.44
C PHE A 10 -17.85 17.97 11.26
N LEU A 11 -17.79 17.61 12.56
CA LEU A 11 -16.64 17.89 13.43
C LEU A 11 -15.40 17.08 13.00
N SER A 12 -15.58 15.82 12.57
CA SER A 12 -14.47 15.00 12.07
C SER A 12 -13.88 15.55 10.75
N VAL A 13 -14.72 16.07 9.86
CA VAL A 13 -14.27 16.74 8.62
C VAL A 13 -13.57 18.08 8.92
N ALA A 14 -14.08 18.86 9.88
CA ALA A 14 -13.47 20.14 10.27
C ALA A 14 -12.10 19.96 10.97
N LEU A 15 -11.92 18.91 11.75
CA LEU A 15 -10.64 18.56 12.39
C LEU A 15 -9.57 18.10 11.37
N MET A 16 -9.96 17.50 10.26
CA MET A 16 -9.02 17.10 9.20
C MET A 16 -8.40 18.31 8.47
N GLY A 17 -9.08 19.45 8.43
CA GLY A 17 -8.64 20.66 7.70
C GLY A 17 -7.48 21.42 8.34
N THR A 18 -7.06 21.09 9.57
CA THR A 18 -6.04 21.83 10.33
C THR A 18 -4.82 20.98 10.72
N ALA A 19 -4.83 19.68 10.43
CA ALA A 19 -3.70 18.81 10.72
C ALA A 19 -2.59 19.01 9.66
N ASN A 20 -1.46 19.59 10.07
CA ASN A 20 -0.22 19.63 9.31
C ASN A 20 0.78 18.74 10.06
N ALA A 21 0.86 17.47 9.71
CA ALA A 21 1.71 16.50 10.39
C ALA A 21 2.81 15.93 9.47
N GLY A 22 2.69 16.09 8.15
CA GLY A 22 3.69 15.68 7.18
C GLY A 22 4.97 16.52 7.27
N ASN A 23 6.11 15.87 7.08
CA ASN A 23 7.41 16.55 7.15
C ASN A 23 8.03 16.67 5.75
N THR A 24 7.67 17.74 5.04
CA THR A 24 8.18 18.03 3.70
C THR A 24 9.70 18.24 3.67
N GLN A 25 10.32 18.65 4.80
CA GLN A 25 11.77 18.83 4.89
C GLN A 25 12.53 17.51 4.85
N ARG A 26 11.86 16.40 5.16
CA ARG A 26 12.43 15.05 5.09
C ARG A 26 12.04 14.29 3.82
N ALA A 27 11.40 14.95 2.87
CA ALA A 27 11.05 14.35 1.59
C ALA A 27 12.29 13.79 0.89
N GLY A 28 12.21 12.52 0.44
CA GLY A 28 13.31 11.81 -0.21
C GLY A 28 14.33 11.17 0.75
N SER A 29 14.21 11.31 2.07
CA SER A 29 15.11 10.65 3.04
C SER A 29 14.70 9.22 3.40
N ALA A 30 13.50 8.78 3.04
CA ALA A 30 13.07 7.39 3.16
C ALA A 30 13.36 6.61 1.87
N GLY A 31 13.69 5.33 2.03
CA GLY A 31 13.71 4.35 0.96
C GLY A 31 12.54 3.38 1.06
N ALA A 32 12.58 2.27 0.31
CA ALA A 32 11.56 1.22 0.32
C ALA A 32 10.13 1.75 0.08
N GLY A 33 9.97 2.68 -0.88
CA GLY A 33 8.67 3.27 -1.23
C GLY A 33 7.61 2.26 -1.66
N GLU A 34 8.02 1.06 -2.06
CA GLU A 34 7.17 -0.09 -2.41
C GLU A 34 6.24 -0.50 -1.25
N LEU A 35 6.66 -0.28 0.00
CA LEU A 35 5.87 -0.54 1.20
C LEU A 35 4.57 0.30 1.27
N LEU A 36 4.50 1.40 0.52
CA LEU A 36 3.30 2.25 0.40
C LEU A 36 2.44 1.92 -0.82
N ILE A 37 2.88 1.00 -1.69
CA ILE A 37 2.14 0.62 -2.89
C ILE A 37 1.13 -0.48 -2.53
N ASN A 38 -0.15 -0.20 -2.80
CA ASN A 38 -1.23 -1.14 -2.56
C ASN A 38 -1.25 -2.24 -3.64
N PRO A 39 -1.06 -3.52 -3.25
CA PRO A 39 -1.05 -4.62 -4.20
C PRO A 39 -2.45 -5.06 -4.67
N PHE A 40 -3.52 -4.63 -4.01
CA PHE A 40 -4.87 -5.15 -4.24
C PHE A 40 -5.67 -4.27 -5.20
N ALA A 41 -6.07 -4.83 -6.34
CA ALA A 41 -6.87 -4.15 -7.35
C ALA A 41 -8.17 -3.57 -6.75
N ARG A 42 -8.85 -4.31 -5.88
CA ARG A 42 -10.11 -3.90 -5.27
C ARG A 42 -9.96 -2.58 -4.50
N SER A 43 -9.06 -2.50 -3.57
CA SER A 43 -8.89 -1.30 -2.73
C SER A 43 -8.11 -0.19 -3.44
N ALA A 44 -7.26 -0.50 -4.42
CA ALA A 44 -6.60 0.47 -5.28
C ALA A 44 -7.60 1.26 -6.14
N GLY A 45 -8.71 0.62 -6.55
CA GLY A 45 -9.75 1.21 -7.39
C GLY A 45 -10.51 2.39 -6.78
N TRP A 46 -10.39 2.64 -5.50
CA TRP A 46 -10.90 3.85 -4.85
C TRP A 46 -9.85 4.56 -3.99
N GLY A 47 -8.56 4.45 -4.42
CA GLY A 47 -7.47 5.24 -3.87
C GLY A 47 -7.03 4.81 -2.49
N SER A 48 -7.28 3.55 -2.10
CA SER A 48 -6.94 3.04 -0.76
C SER A 48 -7.58 3.83 0.39
N VAL A 49 -8.75 4.43 0.15
CA VAL A 49 -9.39 5.34 1.09
C VAL A 49 -9.99 4.63 2.32
N ASN A 50 -10.45 3.39 2.18
CA ASN A 50 -11.29 2.72 3.18
C ASN A 50 -10.51 2.09 4.35
N VAL A 51 -9.68 2.87 5.04
CA VAL A 51 -8.94 2.43 6.24
C VAL A 51 -9.87 2.03 7.38
N ALA A 52 -11.03 2.68 7.47
CA ALA A 52 -12.02 2.43 8.53
C ALA A 52 -12.86 1.19 8.30
N GLY A 53 -13.21 0.88 7.04
CA GLY A 53 -14.17 -0.18 6.71
C GLY A 53 -13.56 -1.33 5.89
N ALA A 54 -12.25 -1.35 5.69
CA ALA A 54 -11.59 -2.44 5.00
C ALA A 54 -11.82 -3.77 5.72
N THR A 55 -12.17 -4.82 4.97
CA THR A 55 -12.38 -6.18 5.47
C THR A 55 -11.66 -7.19 4.61
N GLY A 56 -11.41 -8.36 5.19
CA GLY A 56 -10.76 -9.44 4.46
C GLY A 56 -9.37 -9.08 3.98
N ILE A 57 -8.98 -9.56 2.82
CA ILE A 57 -7.63 -9.43 2.27
C ILE A 57 -7.20 -7.97 2.10
N ASP A 58 -8.06 -7.06 1.64
CA ASP A 58 -7.73 -5.64 1.48
C ASP A 58 -7.25 -4.99 2.79
N ALA A 59 -7.73 -5.49 3.93
CA ALA A 59 -7.36 -4.99 5.24
C ALA A 59 -5.89 -5.30 5.60
N THR A 60 -5.28 -6.32 5.02
CA THR A 60 -3.86 -6.64 5.26
C THR A 60 -2.93 -5.48 4.85
N PHE A 61 -3.34 -4.66 3.89
CA PHE A 61 -2.62 -3.46 3.48
C PHE A 61 -3.22 -2.18 4.09
N LEU A 62 -4.55 -2.05 4.14
CA LEU A 62 -5.20 -0.80 4.55
C LEU A 62 -5.20 -0.61 6.07
N ASN A 63 -5.69 -1.60 6.81
CA ASN A 63 -5.75 -1.62 8.27
C ASN A 63 -5.92 -3.06 8.75
N ILE A 64 -4.85 -3.63 9.26
CA ILE A 64 -4.77 -5.04 9.62
C ILE A 64 -5.90 -5.52 10.54
N ALA A 65 -6.46 -4.65 11.38
CA ALA A 65 -7.60 -4.99 12.24
C ALA A 65 -8.79 -5.54 11.45
N GLY A 66 -8.99 -5.08 10.23
CA GLY A 66 -10.13 -5.44 9.39
C GLY A 66 -10.10 -6.88 8.86
N ILE A 67 -8.99 -7.62 8.97
CA ILE A 67 -9.01 -9.05 8.61
C ILE A 67 -9.90 -9.86 9.56
N ALA A 68 -10.01 -9.45 10.83
CA ALA A 68 -10.88 -10.09 11.81
C ALA A 68 -12.36 -9.71 11.63
N ALA A 69 -12.64 -8.70 10.84
CA ALA A 69 -13.98 -8.18 10.62
C ALA A 69 -14.67 -8.77 9.36
N THR A 70 -14.16 -9.86 8.82
CA THR A 70 -14.80 -10.65 7.76
C THR A 70 -15.49 -11.87 8.37
N ASP A 71 -16.59 -12.30 7.77
CA ASP A 71 -17.29 -13.53 8.16
C ASP A 71 -16.73 -14.77 7.44
N LEU A 72 -15.84 -14.56 6.47
CA LEU A 72 -15.24 -15.65 5.69
C LEU A 72 -14.21 -16.43 6.52
N ASN A 73 -14.17 -17.74 6.33
CA ASN A 73 -13.20 -18.62 6.96
C ASN A 73 -11.84 -18.53 6.28
N THR A 74 -11.84 -18.58 4.96
CA THR A 74 -10.62 -18.55 4.15
C THR A 74 -10.83 -17.60 2.98
N GLN A 75 -9.84 -16.76 2.70
CA GLN A 75 -9.83 -15.95 1.50
C GLN A 75 -8.44 -15.96 0.89
N VAL A 76 -8.35 -16.15 -0.42
CA VAL A 76 -7.10 -16.12 -1.19
C VAL A 76 -7.23 -15.12 -2.32
N THR A 77 -6.18 -14.36 -2.60
CA THR A 77 -6.13 -13.49 -3.77
C THR A 77 -4.80 -13.56 -4.48
N PHE A 78 -4.88 -13.38 -5.79
CA PHE A 78 -3.73 -13.13 -6.67
C PHE A 78 -3.97 -11.83 -7.41
N ASN A 79 -2.97 -10.96 -7.45
CA ASN A 79 -3.06 -9.66 -8.09
C ASN A 79 -1.83 -9.43 -8.97
N ASN A 80 -2.05 -8.80 -10.11
CA ASN A 80 -1.00 -8.26 -10.97
C ASN A 80 -1.27 -6.78 -11.19
N THR A 81 -0.25 -5.96 -11.04
CA THR A 81 -0.31 -4.51 -11.29
C THR A 81 0.80 -4.12 -12.25
N GLN A 82 0.40 -3.53 -13.36
CA GLN A 82 1.30 -2.80 -14.26
C GLN A 82 1.45 -1.38 -13.72
N TRP A 83 2.61 -1.10 -13.15
CA TRP A 83 2.91 0.18 -12.53
C TRP A 83 3.48 1.15 -13.56
N LEU A 84 2.80 2.28 -13.79
CA LEU A 84 3.20 3.29 -14.79
C LEU A 84 3.41 2.62 -16.16
N VAL A 85 2.33 2.30 -16.85
CA VAL A 85 2.38 1.63 -18.16
C VAL A 85 3.36 2.32 -19.11
N GLY A 86 4.29 1.55 -19.65
CA GLY A 86 5.43 2.06 -20.43
C GLY A 86 6.75 2.13 -19.66
N ALA A 87 6.74 2.06 -18.32
CA ALA A 87 7.95 2.00 -17.50
C ALA A 87 8.53 0.58 -17.35
N GLY A 88 7.77 -0.46 -17.76
CA GLY A 88 8.21 -1.86 -17.62
C GLY A 88 8.11 -2.43 -16.19
N ILE A 89 7.53 -1.68 -15.25
CA ILE A 89 7.44 -2.08 -13.83
C ILE A 89 6.18 -2.92 -13.61
N ASN A 90 6.35 -4.10 -13.03
CA ASN A 90 5.28 -5.02 -12.68
C ASN A 90 5.31 -5.37 -11.19
N MET A 91 4.14 -5.49 -10.59
CA MET A 91 3.99 -5.98 -9.22
C MET A 91 3.03 -7.17 -9.22
N ASN A 92 3.46 -8.26 -8.61
CA ASN A 92 2.65 -9.46 -8.40
C ASN A 92 2.42 -9.65 -6.91
N GLY A 93 1.17 -9.89 -6.52
CA GLY A 93 0.79 -10.11 -5.13
C GLY A 93 -0.01 -11.39 -4.97
N ALA A 94 0.26 -12.12 -3.89
CA ALA A 94 -0.55 -13.25 -3.44
C ALA A 94 -0.77 -13.11 -1.94
N THR A 95 -2.00 -13.29 -1.48
CA THR A 95 -2.32 -13.18 -0.05
C THR A 95 -3.39 -14.20 0.34
N LEU A 96 -3.20 -14.80 1.49
CA LEU A 96 -4.12 -15.71 2.17
C LEU A 96 -4.50 -15.08 3.50
N ILE A 97 -5.78 -15.15 3.86
CA ILE A 97 -6.25 -15.00 5.23
C ILE A 97 -6.98 -16.27 5.65
N GLN A 98 -6.80 -16.64 6.91
CA GLN A 98 -7.40 -17.83 7.49
C GLN A 98 -7.92 -17.50 8.89
N ARG A 99 -9.21 -17.78 9.13
CA ARG A 99 -9.80 -17.75 10.47
C ARG A 99 -9.26 -18.92 11.26
N VAL A 100 -8.70 -18.65 12.43
CA VAL A 100 -8.10 -19.66 13.31
C VAL A 100 -8.85 -19.84 14.63
N SER A 101 -9.76 -18.92 14.94
CA SER A 101 -10.68 -19.02 16.07
C SER A 101 -11.92 -18.15 15.83
N ASP A 102 -12.90 -18.22 16.71
CA ASP A 102 -14.13 -17.42 16.62
C ASP A 102 -13.85 -15.91 16.55
N VAL A 103 -12.74 -15.47 17.10
CA VAL A 103 -12.38 -14.04 17.18
C VAL A 103 -11.11 -13.69 16.41
N GLY A 104 -10.26 -14.67 16.04
CA GLY A 104 -8.93 -14.46 15.52
C GLY A 104 -8.73 -14.91 14.07
N VAL A 105 -8.01 -14.10 13.30
CA VAL A 105 -7.68 -14.34 11.88
C VAL A 105 -6.19 -14.12 11.66
N LEU A 106 -5.55 -15.05 10.96
CA LEU A 106 -4.18 -14.94 10.49
C LEU A 106 -4.15 -14.49 9.02
N SER A 107 -3.11 -13.80 8.63
CA SER A 107 -2.82 -13.48 7.23
C SER A 107 -1.37 -13.79 6.87
N LEU A 108 -1.17 -14.22 5.62
CA LEU A 108 0.13 -14.38 5.00
C LEU A 108 0.06 -13.80 3.59
N GLY A 109 0.97 -12.90 3.26
CA GLY A 109 1.01 -12.25 1.96
C GLY A 109 2.42 -12.12 1.41
N LEU A 110 2.50 -12.07 0.10
CA LEU A 110 3.71 -11.88 -0.68
C LEU A 110 3.43 -10.80 -1.73
N SER A 111 4.35 -9.85 -1.90
CA SER A 111 4.33 -8.89 -3.00
C SER A 111 5.73 -8.79 -3.60
N ALA A 112 5.84 -9.07 -4.90
CA ALA A 112 7.08 -9.04 -5.65
C ALA A 112 7.01 -7.93 -6.69
N PHE A 113 8.05 -7.09 -6.73
CA PHE A 113 8.22 -6.01 -7.69
C PHE A 113 9.34 -6.38 -8.65
N ASP A 114 9.06 -6.24 -9.94
CA ASP A 114 10.00 -6.37 -11.04
C ASP A 114 10.08 -5.02 -11.75
N TYR A 115 11.26 -4.44 -11.78
CA TYR A 115 11.51 -3.12 -12.39
C TYR A 115 11.97 -3.23 -13.85
N GLY A 116 11.92 -4.44 -14.43
CA GLY A 116 12.37 -4.71 -15.78
C GLY A 116 13.90 -4.87 -15.87
N GLN A 117 14.39 -4.86 -17.09
CA GLN A 117 15.83 -4.98 -17.40
C GLN A 117 16.39 -3.62 -17.78
N TRP A 118 17.51 -3.26 -17.16
CA TRP A 118 18.22 -2.04 -17.43
C TRP A 118 19.57 -2.35 -18.02
N GLU A 119 19.91 -1.71 -19.14
CA GLU A 119 21.23 -1.85 -19.75
C GLU A 119 22.32 -1.18 -18.90
N VAL A 120 23.43 -1.86 -18.76
CA VAL A 120 24.63 -1.31 -18.12
C VAL A 120 25.37 -0.47 -19.16
N THR A 121 25.52 0.82 -18.87
CA THR A 121 26.26 1.77 -19.68
C THR A 121 27.53 2.22 -18.96
N THR A 122 28.56 2.57 -19.71
CA THR A 122 29.81 3.15 -19.21
C THR A 122 30.15 4.40 -20.01
N GLU A 123 31.15 5.20 -19.53
CA GLU A 123 31.62 6.36 -20.27
C GLU A 123 32.13 5.98 -21.68
N ASP A 124 32.77 4.81 -21.81
CA ASP A 124 33.30 4.32 -23.10
C ASP A 124 32.23 3.67 -23.98
N GLN A 125 31.12 3.22 -23.39
CA GLN A 125 30.02 2.54 -24.09
C GLN A 125 28.66 3.10 -23.63
N PRO A 126 28.32 4.34 -24.02
CA PRO A 126 27.08 5.00 -23.59
C PRO A 126 25.83 4.36 -24.20
N GLU A 127 25.94 3.67 -25.33
CA GLU A 127 24.85 2.93 -26.00
C GLU A 127 24.57 1.56 -25.37
N GLY A 128 25.34 1.16 -24.36
CA GLY A 128 25.20 -0.11 -23.65
C GLY A 128 26.40 -1.04 -23.80
N THR A 129 26.72 -1.76 -22.73
CA THR A 129 27.80 -2.77 -22.69
C THR A 129 27.34 -4.16 -23.16
N GLY A 130 26.03 -4.33 -23.44
CA GLY A 130 25.37 -5.62 -23.65
C GLY A 130 25.09 -6.41 -22.37
N ALA A 131 25.53 -5.92 -21.20
CA ALA A 131 25.14 -6.47 -19.90
C ALA A 131 23.85 -5.80 -19.42
N THR A 132 23.02 -6.55 -18.70
CA THR A 132 21.77 -6.05 -18.10
C THR A 132 21.72 -6.33 -16.60
N ILE A 133 21.03 -5.48 -15.87
CA ILE A 133 20.66 -5.67 -14.48
C ILE A 133 19.14 -5.71 -14.35
N SER A 134 18.62 -6.47 -13.41
CA SER A 134 17.18 -6.61 -13.14
C SER A 134 16.92 -6.31 -11.67
N PRO A 135 16.62 -5.03 -11.32
CA PRO A 135 16.25 -4.69 -9.96
C PRO A 135 14.94 -5.35 -9.58
N GLN A 136 14.84 -5.80 -8.33
CA GLN A 136 13.62 -6.42 -7.81
C GLN A 136 13.48 -6.18 -6.31
N SER A 137 12.24 -6.17 -5.83
CA SER A 137 11.94 -6.08 -4.41
C SER A 137 10.89 -7.11 -4.02
N LEU A 138 10.98 -7.62 -2.82
CA LEU A 138 10.09 -8.62 -2.25
C LEU A 138 9.62 -8.16 -0.88
N ILE A 139 8.32 -8.23 -0.64
CA ILE A 139 7.69 -7.97 0.64
C ILE A 139 6.92 -9.22 1.06
N ILE A 140 7.27 -9.78 2.22
CA ILE A 140 6.49 -10.84 2.86
C ILE A 140 5.82 -10.23 4.08
N ASN A 141 4.51 -10.42 4.23
CA ASN A 141 3.76 -9.91 5.37
C ASN A 141 3.07 -11.07 6.10
N MET A 142 3.09 -11.00 7.43
CA MET A 142 2.43 -11.94 8.34
C MET A 142 1.65 -11.15 9.37
N GLY A 143 0.33 -11.30 9.37
CA GLY A 143 -0.55 -10.53 10.22
C GLY A 143 -1.43 -11.40 11.10
N TYR A 144 -1.82 -10.83 12.23
CA TYR A 144 -2.83 -11.38 13.12
C TYR A 144 -3.76 -10.26 13.58
N ALA A 145 -5.04 -10.52 13.54
CA ALA A 145 -6.04 -9.62 14.13
C ALA A 145 -7.12 -10.40 14.85
N GLN A 146 -7.75 -9.73 15.79
CA GLN A 146 -8.86 -10.30 16.53
C GLN A 146 -9.96 -9.29 16.84
N LYS A 147 -11.15 -9.80 17.05
CA LYS A 147 -12.30 -9.08 17.57
C LYS A 147 -12.20 -9.02 19.10
N PHE A 148 -12.00 -7.82 19.67
CA PHE A 148 -11.92 -7.62 21.13
C PHE A 148 -13.29 -7.46 21.79
N THR A 149 -14.18 -6.75 21.10
CA THR A 149 -15.59 -6.57 21.48
C THR A 149 -16.45 -6.61 20.23
N GLU A 150 -17.77 -6.54 20.38
CA GLU A 150 -18.69 -6.50 19.22
C GLU A 150 -18.35 -5.36 18.22
N ASN A 151 -17.76 -4.29 18.72
CA ASN A 151 -17.52 -3.08 17.95
C ASN A 151 -16.04 -2.79 17.66
N ILE A 152 -15.10 -3.48 18.36
CA ILE A 152 -13.67 -3.14 18.31
C ILE A 152 -12.86 -4.32 17.79
N TYR A 153 -12.10 -4.05 16.75
CA TYR A 153 -11.15 -4.97 16.13
C TYR A 153 -9.75 -4.37 16.21
N GLY A 154 -8.76 -5.20 16.47
CA GLY A 154 -7.36 -4.77 16.50
C GLY A 154 -6.45 -5.83 15.89
N GLY A 155 -5.33 -5.39 15.34
CA GLY A 155 -4.40 -6.29 14.70
C GLY A 155 -3.00 -5.72 14.57
N VAL A 156 -2.06 -6.63 14.33
CA VAL A 156 -0.64 -6.33 14.08
C VAL A 156 -0.16 -7.11 12.86
N ASN A 157 0.79 -6.55 12.15
CA ASN A 157 1.39 -7.14 10.96
C ASN A 157 2.89 -6.95 11.00
N VAL A 158 3.65 -7.98 10.65
CA VAL A 158 5.10 -7.96 10.50
C VAL A 158 5.40 -8.07 9.02
N LYS A 159 6.24 -7.19 8.49
CA LYS A 159 6.68 -7.19 7.11
C LYS A 159 8.18 -7.41 7.04
N LEU A 160 8.58 -8.34 6.21
CA LEU A 160 9.96 -8.54 5.79
C LEU A 160 10.12 -7.92 4.41
N TYR A 161 11.01 -6.96 4.31
CA TYR A 161 11.36 -6.28 3.06
C TYR A 161 12.73 -6.74 2.59
N SER A 162 12.85 -7.08 1.32
CA SER A 162 14.11 -7.40 0.66
C SER A 162 14.14 -6.70 -0.70
N SER A 163 15.25 -6.06 -1.03
CA SER A 163 15.46 -5.46 -2.35
C SER A 163 16.87 -5.74 -2.83
N SER A 164 16.99 -5.97 -4.13
CA SER A 164 18.27 -6.24 -4.78
C SER A 164 18.40 -5.46 -6.09
N ILE A 165 19.59 -4.94 -6.34
CA ILE A 165 19.98 -4.30 -7.58
C ILE A 165 21.42 -4.66 -7.90
N SER A 166 21.65 -5.39 -9.02
CA SER A 166 22.97 -5.92 -9.35
C SER A 166 23.58 -6.71 -8.18
N ASN A 167 24.76 -6.33 -7.71
CA ASN A 167 25.49 -6.95 -6.60
C ASN A 167 25.21 -6.28 -5.24
N LEU A 168 24.13 -5.49 -5.15
CA LEU A 168 23.70 -4.83 -3.92
C LEU A 168 22.40 -5.44 -3.45
N ASN A 169 22.27 -5.61 -2.13
CA ASN A 169 21.03 -6.03 -1.51
C ASN A 169 20.78 -5.27 -0.20
N THR A 170 19.53 -5.22 0.19
CA THR A 170 19.10 -4.71 1.50
C THR A 170 17.96 -5.55 2.03
N ASN A 171 17.92 -5.70 3.35
CA ASN A 171 16.84 -6.40 4.05
C ASN A 171 16.38 -5.56 5.23
N GLY A 172 15.09 -5.57 5.49
CA GLY A 172 14.50 -4.82 6.59
C GLY A 172 13.29 -5.53 7.18
N VAL A 173 12.96 -5.14 8.39
CA VAL A 173 11.76 -5.60 9.09
C VAL A 173 10.98 -4.37 9.53
N CYS A 174 9.67 -4.36 9.32
CA CYS A 174 8.79 -3.33 9.84
C CYS A 174 7.47 -3.91 10.34
N PHE A 175 6.78 -3.11 11.12
CA PHE A 175 5.56 -3.48 11.81
C PHE A 175 4.44 -2.51 11.44
N ASP A 176 3.24 -3.06 11.31
CA ASP A 176 2.01 -2.28 11.26
C ASP A 176 1.14 -2.63 12.46
N ALA A 177 0.36 -1.67 12.91
CA ALA A 177 -0.68 -1.87 13.91
C ALA A 177 -1.94 -1.11 13.48
N GLY A 178 -3.09 -1.68 13.79
CA GLY A 178 -4.36 -1.07 13.41
C GLY A 178 -5.48 -1.38 14.38
N VAL A 179 -6.44 -0.45 14.42
CA VAL A 179 -7.69 -0.59 15.16
C VAL A 179 -8.83 -0.15 14.26
N GLN A 180 -9.94 -0.87 14.31
CA GLN A 180 -11.22 -0.49 13.70
C GLN A 180 -12.31 -0.50 14.75
N TYR A 181 -13.16 0.52 14.70
CA TYR A 181 -14.37 0.64 15.49
C TYR A 181 -15.58 0.71 14.56
N ARG A 182 -16.61 -0.09 14.84
CA ARG A 182 -17.85 -0.17 14.05
C ARG A 182 -19.03 0.05 14.96
N THR A 183 -20.01 0.80 14.51
CA THR A 183 -21.19 1.15 15.30
C THR A 183 -22.38 1.54 14.44
N GLY A 184 -23.54 1.62 15.08
CA GLY A 184 -24.82 1.90 14.43
C GLY A 184 -25.54 0.64 13.98
N ASP A 185 -26.77 0.81 13.50
CA ASP A 185 -27.54 -0.29 12.95
C ASP A 185 -26.78 -0.87 11.75
N GLU A 186 -26.54 -2.20 11.73
CA GLU A 186 -25.81 -2.91 10.65
C GLU A 186 -24.39 -2.36 10.44
N ASP A 187 -23.71 -1.91 11.51
CA ASP A 187 -22.33 -1.36 11.45
C ASP A 187 -22.12 -0.26 10.41
N ARG A 188 -23.12 0.62 10.26
CA ARG A 188 -23.10 1.67 9.21
C ARG A 188 -21.97 2.66 9.34
N PHE A 189 -21.62 3.04 10.57
CA PHE A 189 -20.53 3.96 10.83
C PHE A 189 -19.28 3.20 11.25
N LYS A 190 -18.17 3.49 10.59
CA LYS A 190 -16.89 2.88 10.87
C LYS A 190 -15.81 3.93 11.02
N PHE A 191 -14.91 3.70 11.96
CA PHE A 191 -13.75 4.51 12.22
C PHE A 191 -12.52 3.61 12.29
N GLY A 192 -11.37 4.07 11.78
CA GLY A 192 -10.16 3.28 11.78
C GLY A 192 -8.91 4.12 11.90
N ILE A 193 -7.95 3.60 12.65
CA ILE A 193 -6.61 4.15 12.76
C ILE A 193 -5.64 3.03 12.41
N THR A 194 -4.61 3.35 11.64
CA THR A 194 -3.51 2.42 11.36
C THR A 194 -2.19 3.16 11.31
N LEU A 195 -1.18 2.55 11.92
CA LEU A 195 0.22 2.96 11.86
C LEU A 195 0.96 1.89 11.06
N LYS A 196 1.68 2.30 10.00
CA LYS A 196 2.33 1.37 9.08
C LYS A 196 3.83 1.62 8.95
N ASN A 197 4.55 0.55 8.65
CA ASN A 197 5.97 0.55 8.27
C ASN A 197 6.90 1.12 9.35
N VAL A 198 6.62 0.86 10.61
CA VAL A 198 7.49 1.24 11.72
C VAL A 198 8.63 0.23 11.84
N GLY A 199 9.86 0.66 11.65
CA GLY A 199 11.03 -0.22 11.70
C GLY A 199 12.35 0.53 11.80
N PRO A 200 13.46 -0.18 12.00
CA PRO A 200 14.78 0.42 11.99
C PRO A 200 15.17 0.90 10.60
N SER A 201 16.11 1.83 10.54
CA SER A 201 16.74 2.22 9.27
C SER A 201 17.57 1.07 8.70
N ILE A 202 17.59 0.96 7.37
CA ILE A 202 18.27 -0.09 6.61
C ILE A 202 19.33 0.51 5.68
N THR A 203 20.24 -0.34 5.19
CA THR A 203 21.32 0.06 4.26
C THR A 203 21.47 -0.97 3.17
N TYR A 204 21.89 -0.56 1.99
CA TYR A 204 22.38 -1.47 0.96
C TYR A 204 23.78 -1.98 1.31
N GLN A 205 24.03 -3.24 1.03
CA GLN A 205 25.29 -3.94 1.23
C GLN A 205 25.59 -4.81 0.00
N GLY A 206 26.86 -5.13 -0.23
CA GLY A 206 27.29 -6.03 -1.27
C GLY A 206 28.52 -5.54 -2.04
N ASP A 207 29.06 -6.39 -2.88
CA ASP A 207 30.31 -6.17 -3.62
C ASP A 207 30.24 -4.99 -4.59
N GLY A 208 29.03 -4.58 -4.99
CA GLY A 208 28.82 -3.39 -5.84
C GLY A 208 29.23 -2.05 -5.19
N LEU A 209 29.52 -2.04 -3.88
CA LEU A 209 30.10 -0.89 -3.18
C LEU A 209 31.64 -0.83 -3.27
N GLY A 210 32.27 -1.85 -3.84
CA GLY A 210 33.73 -1.92 -4.00
C GLY A 210 34.22 -1.00 -5.11
N ILE A 211 35.17 -0.13 -4.79
CA ILE A 211 35.85 0.76 -5.74
C ILE A 211 37.34 0.43 -5.71
N THR A 212 37.89 0.05 -6.87
CA THR A 212 39.32 -0.20 -6.99
C THR A 212 40.02 1.05 -7.50
N LEU A 213 40.90 1.59 -6.69
CA LEU A 213 41.65 2.81 -6.99
C LEU A 213 43.15 2.55 -7.03
N PRO A 214 43.91 3.19 -7.93
CA PRO A 214 45.37 3.17 -7.89
C PRO A 214 45.86 3.96 -6.67
N VAL A 215 46.72 3.34 -5.86
CA VAL A 215 47.35 4.01 -4.71
C VAL A 215 48.73 4.49 -5.15
N PRO A 216 49.00 5.80 -5.17
CA PRO A 216 50.30 6.32 -5.52
C PRO A 216 51.30 5.99 -4.42
N THR A 217 52.33 5.24 -4.77
CA THR A 217 53.42 4.89 -3.88
C THR A 217 54.77 5.18 -4.57
N TYR A 218 55.81 5.53 -3.81
CA TYR A 218 57.15 5.72 -4.36
C TYR A 218 57.64 4.38 -4.98
N GLY A 219 57.59 4.30 -6.31
CA GLY A 219 58.27 3.28 -7.10
C GLY A 219 57.41 2.21 -7.75
N VAL A 220 56.26 1.81 -7.19
CA VAL A 220 55.34 0.80 -7.79
C VAL A 220 53.91 1.22 -7.53
N ALA A 221 53.14 1.46 -8.58
CA ALA A 221 51.70 1.67 -8.46
C ALA A 221 51.02 0.31 -8.25
N TYR A 222 50.21 0.17 -7.20
CA TYR A 222 49.34 -0.98 -6.99
C TYR A 222 47.89 -0.49 -6.85
N SER A 223 46.97 -1.34 -7.24
CA SER A 223 45.53 -1.07 -7.10
C SER A 223 45.02 -1.67 -5.77
N GLN A 224 44.23 -0.87 -5.05
CA GLN A 224 43.58 -1.32 -3.82
C GLN A 224 42.07 -1.14 -3.92
N THR A 225 41.33 -2.13 -3.47
CA THR A 225 39.87 -2.07 -3.41
C THR A 225 39.43 -1.45 -2.08
N PHE A 226 38.63 -0.40 -2.17
CA PHE A 226 37.99 0.26 -1.05
C PHE A 226 36.49 -0.02 -1.10
N GLU A 227 35.87 -0.24 0.04
CA GLU A 227 34.42 -0.36 0.15
C GLU A 227 33.81 1.01 0.47
N SER A 228 32.93 1.50 -0.41
CA SER A 228 32.14 2.71 -0.16
C SER A 228 31.03 2.39 0.81
N ARG A 229 30.75 3.27 1.75
CA ARG A 229 29.65 3.07 2.70
C ARG A 229 28.34 3.58 2.12
N SER A 230 27.34 2.72 2.04
CA SER A 230 25.98 3.14 1.74
C SER A 230 25.40 3.94 2.91
N ALA A 231 24.69 5.03 2.60
CA ALA A 231 23.92 5.76 3.60
C ALA A 231 22.76 4.92 4.15
N LYS A 232 22.45 5.09 5.43
CA LYS A 232 21.23 4.54 6.04
C LYS A 232 20.04 5.33 5.54
N PHE A 233 18.94 4.62 5.22
CA PHE A 233 17.67 5.24 4.93
C PHE A 233 16.57 4.69 5.86
N GLU A 234 15.59 5.51 6.13
CA GLU A 234 14.48 5.16 6.99
C GLU A 234 13.33 4.56 6.17
N LEU A 235 12.48 3.76 6.84
CA LEU A 235 11.31 3.17 6.20
C LEU A 235 10.16 4.19 6.15
N PRO A 236 9.29 4.14 5.13
CA PRO A 236 8.24 5.14 4.92
C PRO A 236 7.07 4.95 5.89
N THR A 237 7.28 5.38 7.13
CA THR A 237 6.27 5.32 8.19
C THR A 237 5.08 6.22 7.87
N GLN A 238 3.87 5.68 8.03
CA GLN A 238 2.62 6.37 7.74
C GLN A 238 1.60 6.12 8.85
N LEU A 239 0.96 7.20 9.32
CA LEU A 239 -0.23 7.15 10.18
C LEU A 239 -1.46 7.51 9.34
N SER A 240 -2.48 6.65 9.33
CA SER A 240 -3.73 6.92 8.64
C SER A 240 -4.91 6.87 9.59
N ILE A 241 -5.81 7.83 9.44
CA ILE A 241 -7.05 7.96 10.21
C ILE A 241 -8.20 8.08 9.20
N GLY A 242 -9.15 7.16 9.26
CA GLY A 242 -10.24 7.11 8.32
C GLY A 242 -11.60 6.95 8.97
N THR A 243 -12.62 7.31 8.21
CA THR A 243 -14.03 7.10 8.54
C THR A 243 -14.78 6.63 7.30
N SER A 244 -15.78 5.80 7.49
CA SER A 244 -16.67 5.39 6.41
C SER A 244 -18.10 5.22 6.91
N TYR A 245 -19.05 5.39 5.99
CA TYR A 245 -20.46 5.24 6.27
C TYR A 245 -21.16 4.49 5.15
N ASP A 246 -22.03 3.56 5.53
CA ASP A 246 -22.83 2.75 4.64
C ASP A 246 -24.29 3.25 4.59
N TRP A 247 -24.77 3.55 3.38
CA TRP A 247 -26.17 3.83 3.09
C TRP A 247 -26.76 2.63 2.37
N PHE A 248 -27.72 1.97 3.00
CA PHE A 248 -28.47 0.87 2.38
C PHE A 248 -29.58 1.45 1.52
N VAL A 249 -29.61 1.02 0.25
CA VAL A 249 -30.61 1.40 -0.77
C VAL A 249 -31.32 0.14 -1.25
N ALA A 250 -32.49 0.28 -1.89
CA ALA A 250 -33.41 -0.84 -2.18
C ALA A 250 -32.76 -2.11 -2.78
N ASN A 251 -31.72 -1.98 -3.61
CA ASN A 251 -31.07 -3.10 -4.29
C ASN A 251 -29.56 -3.18 -4.03
N GLY A 252 -29.04 -2.46 -3.03
CA GLY A 252 -27.61 -2.46 -2.78
C GLY A 252 -27.19 -1.53 -1.66
N LYS A 253 -25.90 -1.23 -1.64
CA LYS A 253 -25.25 -0.42 -0.61
C LYS A 253 -24.34 0.62 -1.26
N ILE A 254 -24.43 1.87 -0.80
CA ILE A 254 -23.47 2.92 -1.12
C ILE A 254 -22.57 3.09 0.10
N THR A 255 -21.26 3.00 -0.07
CA THR A 255 -20.27 3.27 0.97
C THR A 255 -19.49 4.53 0.61
N GLY A 256 -19.53 5.55 1.46
CA GLY A 256 -18.64 6.70 1.39
C GLY A 256 -17.52 6.55 2.39
N ALA A 257 -16.30 6.90 2.00
CA ALA A 257 -15.13 6.84 2.85
C ALA A 257 -14.26 8.08 2.72
N LEU A 258 -13.66 8.48 3.84
CA LEU A 258 -12.68 9.56 3.95
C LEU A 258 -11.49 9.04 4.74
N ASN A 259 -10.29 9.44 4.34
CA ASN A 259 -9.05 9.08 5.03
C ASN A 259 -8.06 10.24 4.96
N PHE A 260 -7.40 10.51 6.08
CA PHE A 260 -6.23 11.36 6.19
C PHE A 260 -5.02 10.46 6.48
N SER A 261 -3.93 10.67 5.73
CA SER A 261 -2.67 9.96 5.97
C SER A 261 -1.55 10.97 6.18
N SER A 262 -0.95 10.91 7.37
CA SER A 262 0.25 11.64 7.70
C SER A 262 1.46 10.79 7.35
N ASN A 263 2.32 11.33 6.47
CA ASN A 263 3.51 10.68 5.97
C ASN A 263 4.76 11.26 6.63
N ALA A 264 5.58 10.44 7.28
CA ALA A 264 6.77 10.91 7.97
C ALA A 264 7.84 11.52 7.04
N PHE A 265 7.81 11.16 5.73
CA PHE A 265 8.85 11.52 4.75
C PHE A 265 8.28 12.08 3.44
N GLU A 266 7.00 12.38 3.42
CA GLU A 266 6.31 12.95 2.26
C GLU A 266 5.25 13.95 2.74
N LYS A 267 4.57 14.59 1.78
CA LYS A 267 3.40 15.42 2.05
C LYS A 267 2.25 14.58 2.58
N ASP A 268 1.46 15.16 3.48
CA ASP A 268 0.22 14.57 3.93
C ASP A 268 -0.76 14.37 2.76
N THR A 269 -1.60 13.35 2.88
CA THR A 269 -2.56 13.02 1.83
C THR A 269 -3.96 12.87 2.38
N TYR A 270 -4.92 13.38 1.62
CA TYR A 270 -6.35 13.30 1.88
C TYR A 270 -6.99 12.41 0.83
N HIS A 271 -7.77 11.44 1.24
CA HIS A 271 -8.44 10.53 0.33
C HIS A 271 -9.95 10.62 0.54
N ALA A 272 -10.69 10.63 -0.54
CA ALA A 272 -12.14 10.52 -0.54
C ALA A 272 -12.58 9.51 -1.59
N GLY A 273 -13.61 8.73 -1.30
CA GLY A 273 -14.09 7.74 -2.25
C GLY A 273 -15.50 7.26 -1.97
N VAL A 274 -16.13 6.78 -3.03
CA VAL A 274 -17.48 6.21 -2.99
C VAL A 274 -17.47 4.87 -3.70
N GLN A 275 -18.14 3.89 -3.10
CA GLN A 275 -18.40 2.57 -3.68
C GLN A 275 -19.91 2.34 -3.73
N TYR A 276 -20.39 1.81 -4.85
CA TYR A 276 -21.73 1.23 -4.95
C TYR A 276 -21.60 -0.28 -5.11
N SER A 277 -22.30 -1.04 -4.25
CA SER A 277 -22.40 -2.50 -4.28
C SER A 277 -23.82 -2.91 -4.63
N LEU A 278 -24.00 -3.64 -5.73
CA LEU A 278 -25.27 -4.19 -6.17
C LEU A 278 -25.35 -5.66 -5.78
N LYS A 279 -26.15 -5.98 -4.76
CA LYS A 279 -26.41 -7.37 -4.27
C LYS A 279 -25.13 -8.22 -4.10
N ASP A 280 -24.02 -7.57 -3.76
CA ASP A 280 -22.68 -8.17 -3.66
C ASP A 280 -22.15 -8.88 -4.93
N LEU A 281 -22.89 -8.85 -6.03
CA LEU A 281 -22.47 -9.38 -7.33
C LEU A 281 -21.57 -8.43 -8.07
N PHE A 282 -21.94 -7.15 -8.12
CA PHE A 282 -21.19 -6.12 -8.83
C PHE A 282 -20.90 -4.93 -7.93
N GLN A 283 -19.67 -4.45 -7.96
CA GLN A 283 -19.26 -3.27 -7.22
C GLN A 283 -18.51 -2.33 -8.14
N ILE A 284 -18.83 -1.05 -8.07
CA ILE A 284 -18.11 0.02 -8.76
C ILE A 284 -17.58 1.03 -7.75
N ARG A 285 -16.39 1.55 -8.00
CA ARG A 285 -15.68 2.44 -7.09
C ARG A 285 -15.06 3.60 -7.84
N VAL A 286 -15.09 4.74 -7.18
CA VAL A 286 -14.35 5.93 -7.61
C VAL A 286 -13.72 6.55 -6.37
N GLY A 287 -12.48 6.98 -6.50
CA GLY A 287 -11.75 7.65 -5.44
C GLY A 287 -10.89 8.78 -5.94
N TYR A 288 -10.54 9.65 -5.01
CA TYR A 288 -9.64 10.76 -5.24
C TYR A 288 -8.63 10.88 -4.09
N LYS A 289 -7.35 11.00 -4.44
CA LYS A 289 -6.25 11.25 -3.50
C LYS A 289 -5.70 12.65 -3.77
N ALA A 290 -5.81 13.53 -2.79
CA ALA A 290 -5.22 14.87 -2.81
C ALA A 290 -3.95 14.90 -1.97
N PHE A 291 -2.95 15.65 -2.43
CA PHE A 291 -1.72 15.94 -1.69
C PHE A 291 -1.84 17.33 -1.06
N ASP A 292 -1.26 17.52 0.12
CA ASP A 292 -1.15 18.84 0.72
C ASP A 292 -0.14 19.71 -0.06
N ASN A 293 -0.67 20.59 -0.90
CA ASN A 293 0.13 21.47 -1.78
C ASN A 293 0.50 22.82 -1.14
N ARG A 294 0.26 23.00 0.18
CA ARG A 294 0.44 24.31 0.82
C ARG A 294 1.88 24.81 0.85
N ALA A 295 2.86 24.01 0.52
CA ALA A 295 4.26 24.37 0.74
C ALA A 295 5.10 24.58 -0.51
N ASP A 296 4.78 24.04 -1.71
CA ASP A 296 5.62 24.17 -2.90
C ASP A 296 4.94 23.87 -4.24
N ASP A 297 5.28 24.67 -5.26
CA ASP A 297 4.84 24.53 -6.66
C ASP A 297 5.43 23.32 -7.42
N LEU A 298 6.28 22.53 -6.81
CA LEU A 298 6.84 21.34 -7.44
C LEU A 298 5.84 20.19 -7.32
N GLY A 299 5.14 19.90 -8.40
CA GLY A 299 4.31 18.70 -8.56
C GLY A 299 5.18 17.45 -8.41
N THR A 300 5.27 16.92 -7.20
CA THR A 300 6.18 15.81 -6.85
C THR A 300 5.57 14.43 -7.04
N SER A 301 4.28 14.33 -7.42
CA SER A 301 3.64 13.03 -7.62
C SER A 301 3.39 12.75 -9.10
N ALA A 302 3.93 11.64 -9.57
CA ALA A 302 3.64 11.11 -10.90
C ALA A 302 2.21 10.54 -11.02
N ILE A 303 1.53 10.32 -9.89
CA ILE A 303 0.20 9.72 -9.84
C ILE A 303 -0.83 10.82 -9.66
N SER A 304 -1.81 10.90 -10.59
CA SER A 304 -2.97 11.76 -10.42
C SER A 304 -3.85 11.28 -9.27
N GLY A 305 -4.63 12.20 -8.70
CA GLY A 305 -5.52 11.85 -7.60
C GLY A 305 -6.66 10.91 -7.97
N VAL A 306 -7.05 10.84 -9.25
CA VAL A 306 -8.26 10.12 -9.70
C VAL A 306 -7.97 8.62 -9.86
N CYS A 307 -8.87 7.80 -9.33
CA CYS A 307 -8.87 6.35 -9.50
C CYS A 307 -10.30 5.82 -9.65
N GLY A 308 -10.43 4.69 -10.31
CA GLY A 308 -11.68 3.99 -10.48
C GLY A 308 -11.46 2.48 -10.58
N GLY A 309 -12.48 1.70 -10.26
CA GLY A 309 -12.40 0.26 -10.36
C GLY A 309 -13.75 -0.43 -10.23
N PHE A 310 -13.78 -1.69 -10.57
CA PHE A 310 -14.97 -2.53 -10.42
C PHE A 310 -14.58 -3.92 -9.92
N SER A 311 -15.55 -4.60 -9.33
CA SER A 311 -15.46 -6.01 -8.96
C SER A 311 -16.68 -6.74 -9.46
N PHE A 312 -16.47 -7.95 -9.92
CA PHE A 312 -17.52 -8.88 -10.27
C PHE A 312 -17.36 -10.15 -9.42
N ASN A 313 -18.35 -10.46 -8.62
CA ASN A 313 -18.33 -11.55 -7.65
C ASN A 313 -19.33 -12.62 -8.09
N VAL A 314 -18.85 -13.83 -8.34
CA VAL A 314 -19.66 -14.96 -8.79
C VAL A 314 -19.77 -15.98 -7.65
N PRO A 315 -20.96 -16.19 -7.09
CA PRO A 315 -21.18 -17.29 -6.15
C PRO A 315 -20.88 -18.63 -6.85
N THR A 316 -20.10 -19.50 -6.23
CA THR A 316 -19.73 -20.81 -6.78
C THR A 316 -20.48 -21.93 -6.10
N SER A 317 -20.81 -21.77 -4.80
CA SER A 317 -21.54 -22.69 -3.97
C SER A 317 -22.26 -21.92 -2.86
N ASP A 318 -22.97 -22.58 -2.00
CA ASP A 318 -23.65 -21.96 -0.87
C ASP A 318 -22.69 -21.25 0.10
N GLU A 319 -21.40 -21.65 0.13
CA GLU A 319 -20.39 -21.12 1.04
C GLU A 319 -19.21 -20.44 0.33
N GLY A 320 -19.08 -20.55 -1.00
CA GLY A 320 -17.92 -20.04 -1.74
C GLY A 320 -18.24 -19.04 -2.84
N SER A 321 -17.31 -18.15 -3.14
CA SER A 321 -17.40 -17.22 -4.27
C SER A 321 -16.06 -16.95 -4.92
N PHE A 322 -16.11 -16.63 -6.21
CA PHE A 322 -14.97 -16.20 -7.01
C PHE A 322 -15.20 -14.76 -7.45
N ALA A 323 -14.20 -13.92 -7.31
CA ALA A 323 -14.30 -12.53 -7.72
C ALA A 323 -13.15 -12.11 -8.63
N ILE A 324 -13.47 -11.26 -9.60
CA ILE A 324 -12.51 -10.56 -10.44
C ILE A 324 -12.57 -9.08 -10.08
N ASP A 325 -11.42 -8.53 -9.74
CA ASP A 325 -11.24 -7.13 -9.37
C ASP A 325 -10.38 -6.43 -10.43
N TYR A 326 -10.77 -5.23 -10.83
CA TYR A 326 -9.99 -4.38 -11.72
C TYR A 326 -9.95 -2.96 -11.18
N SER A 327 -8.80 -2.31 -11.35
CA SER A 327 -8.65 -0.89 -11.06
C SER A 327 -7.72 -0.17 -12.02
N TYR A 328 -8.03 1.11 -12.18
CA TYR A 328 -7.23 2.08 -12.90
C TYR A 328 -6.93 3.29 -12.04
N ARG A 329 -5.69 3.75 -12.04
CA ARG A 329 -5.27 5.02 -11.44
C ARG A 329 -4.59 5.87 -12.51
N GLY A 330 -5.05 7.11 -12.64
CA GLY A 330 -4.47 8.07 -13.56
C GLY A 330 -3.08 8.53 -13.11
N THR A 331 -2.26 8.95 -14.06
CA THR A 331 -0.95 9.58 -13.84
C THR A 331 -0.92 10.98 -14.41
N THR A 332 -0.01 11.79 -13.92
CA THR A 332 0.30 13.14 -14.45
C THR A 332 1.60 13.17 -15.24
N SER A 333 2.28 12.03 -15.32
CA SER A 333 3.55 11.85 -16.02
C SER A 333 3.36 11.46 -17.49
N ALA A 334 4.46 11.40 -18.24
CA ALA A 334 4.50 10.92 -19.61
C ALA A 334 4.17 9.41 -19.72
N PHE A 335 4.21 8.66 -18.62
CA PHE A 335 3.83 7.25 -18.57
C PHE A 335 2.31 7.10 -18.53
N GLY A 336 1.82 5.97 -19.06
CA GLY A 336 0.43 5.58 -18.91
C GLY A 336 0.01 5.39 -17.46
N GLY A 337 -1.28 5.17 -17.23
CA GLY A 337 -1.84 4.94 -15.89
C GLY A 337 -1.31 3.66 -15.23
N ILE A 338 -1.84 3.36 -14.05
CA ILE A 338 -1.58 2.14 -13.32
C ILE A 338 -2.80 1.23 -13.46
N HIS A 339 -2.60 0.04 -14.00
CA HIS A 339 -3.64 -0.97 -14.15
C HIS A 339 -3.39 -2.11 -13.17
N SER A 340 -4.41 -2.47 -12.39
CA SER A 340 -4.34 -3.63 -11.51
C SER A 340 -5.50 -4.57 -11.78
N ILE A 341 -5.20 -5.85 -11.87
CA ILE A 341 -6.18 -6.93 -11.96
C ILE A 341 -5.97 -7.90 -10.80
N GLY A 342 -7.04 -8.37 -10.22
CA GLY A 342 -7.02 -9.32 -9.12
C GLY A 342 -8.06 -10.41 -9.28
N VAL A 343 -7.72 -11.58 -8.81
CA VAL A 343 -8.61 -12.73 -8.67
C VAL A 343 -8.68 -13.10 -7.21
N ARG A 344 -9.89 -13.27 -6.69
CA ARG A 344 -10.13 -13.56 -5.28
C ARG A 344 -11.06 -14.75 -5.15
N ILE A 345 -10.71 -15.66 -4.26
CA ILE A 345 -11.48 -16.85 -3.89
C ILE A 345 -11.86 -16.70 -2.41
N ASN A 346 -13.13 -16.81 -2.12
CA ASN A 346 -13.69 -16.76 -0.77
C ASN A 346 -14.31 -18.14 -0.45
N LEU A 347 -13.97 -18.68 0.72
CA LEU A 347 -14.42 -19.97 1.22
C LEU A 347 -14.87 -19.88 2.68
#